data_48f6b84111f941156ea60ebb0d1453b9
#
_entry.id   48f6b84111f941156ea60ebb0d1453b9
#
_cell.length_a   1.000
_cell.length_b   1.000
_cell.length_c   1.000
_cell.angle_alpha   90.00
_cell.angle_beta   90.00
_cell.angle_gamma   90.00
#
_symmetry.space_group_name_H-M   'P 1'
#
loop_
_entity.id
_entity.type
_entity.pdbx_description
1 polymer ?
#
loop_
_entity_poly.entity_id
_entity_poly.type
_entity_poly.pdbx_seq_one_letter_code
_entity_poly.pdbx_strand_id
1 'polypeptide(L)' 'MNIYISNLSYDVNDSDLRELFEEYGEVSSAKVIMDRETGRSRGFGFVEMSDDTQGQKAIDELNQAEYDGKVINVNVAKPR' A
#
# COMPACT_ATOMS: atom_id res chain seq x y z
N MET A 1 -12.77 0.48 -0.85
CA MET A 1 -11.94 -0.74 -1.04
C MET A 1 -10.68 -0.64 -0.21
N ASN A 2 -10.43 -1.63 0.60
CA ASN A 2 -9.19 -1.71 1.37
C ASN A 2 -8.17 -2.56 0.61
N ILE A 3 -6.94 -2.08 0.56
CA ILE A 3 -5.86 -2.71 -0.20
C ILE A 3 -4.72 -3.05 0.76
N TYR A 4 -4.21 -4.26 0.66
CA TYR A 4 -3.09 -4.72 1.47
C TYR A 4 -1.83 -4.78 0.61
N ILE A 5 -0.77 -4.15 1.09
CA ILE A 5 0.51 -4.10 0.39
C ILE A 5 1.57 -4.73 1.29
N SER A 6 2.37 -5.64 0.75
CA SER A 6 3.43 -6.29 1.50
C SER A 6 4.74 -6.27 0.73
N ASN A 7 5.80 -6.68 1.40
CA ASN A 7 7.17 -6.66 0.87
C ASN A 7 7.64 -5.24 0.56
N LEU A 8 7.18 -4.26 1.34
CA LEU A 8 7.60 -2.87 1.20
C LEU A 8 9.02 -2.68 1.75
N SER A 9 9.76 -1.76 1.14
CA SER A 9 11.02 -1.30 1.72
C SER A 9 10.74 -0.66 3.07
N TYR A 10 11.64 -0.83 4.02
CA TYR A 10 11.50 -0.24 5.36
C TYR A 10 11.56 1.29 5.34
N ASP A 11 12.01 1.88 4.24
CA ASP A 11 12.07 3.34 4.09
C ASP A 11 10.75 3.95 3.64
N VAL A 12 9.80 3.14 3.20
CA VAL A 12 8.49 3.62 2.74
C VAL A 12 7.66 4.05 3.95
N ASN A 13 7.17 5.29 3.93
CA ASN A 13 6.30 5.80 4.99
C ASN A 13 4.87 5.99 4.47
N ASP A 14 3.98 6.49 5.34
CA ASP A 14 2.57 6.69 4.99
C ASP A 14 2.41 7.62 3.78
N SER A 15 3.18 8.68 3.72
CA SER A 15 3.11 9.64 2.62
C SER A 15 3.55 9.02 1.31
N ASP A 16 4.60 8.22 1.33
CA ASP A 16 5.09 7.52 0.14
C ASP A 16 4.04 6.56 -0.40
N LEU A 17 3.42 5.80 0.50
CA LEU A 17 2.40 4.84 0.13
C LEU A 17 1.18 5.54 -0.45
N ARG A 18 0.77 6.66 0.15
CA ARG A 18 -0.35 7.47 -0.35
C ARG A 18 -0.05 7.97 -1.77
N GLU A 19 1.12 8.54 -1.98
CA GLU A 19 1.50 9.09 -3.29
C GLU A 19 1.50 8.01 -4.37
N LEU A 20 1.96 6.82 -4.04
CA LEU A 20 2.00 5.70 -4.98
C LEU A 20 0.60 5.38 -5.49
N PHE A 21 -0.39 5.38 -4.62
CA PHE A 21 -1.76 5.03 -4.98
C PHE A 21 -2.56 6.21 -5.51
N GLU A 22 -2.18 7.46 -5.17
CA GLU A 22 -2.88 8.65 -5.66
C GLU A 22 -2.80 8.81 -7.18
N GLU A 23 -1.83 8.18 -7.81
CA GLU A 23 -1.75 8.17 -9.27
C GLU A 23 -2.93 7.46 -9.93
N TYR A 24 -3.62 6.60 -9.18
CA TYR A 24 -4.74 5.81 -9.69
C TYR A 24 -6.09 6.35 -9.28
N GLY A 25 -6.14 7.21 -8.29
CA GLY A 25 -7.38 7.79 -7.82
C GLY A 25 -7.25 8.34 -6.41
N GLU A 26 -8.38 8.78 -5.86
CA GLU A 26 -8.40 9.38 -4.53
C GLU A 26 -8.12 8.32 -3.45
N VAL A 27 -7.19 8.63 -2.57
CA VAL A 27 -6.82 7.77 -1.45
C VAL A 27 -7.43 8.35 -0.17
N SER A 28 -8.31 7.59 0.47
CA SER A 28 -8.96 7.99 1.72
C SER A 28 -7.99 7.87 2.90
N SER A 29 -7.21 6.81 2.93
CA SER A 29 -6.18 6.65 3.95
C SER A 29 -5.06 5.76 3.44
N ALA A 30 -3.88 5.95 4.01
CA ALA A 30 -2.71 5.13 3.72
C ALA A 30 -1.90 5.01 5.00
N LYS A 31 -1.53 3.79 5.35
CA LYS A 31 -0.80 3.55 6.59
C LYS A 31 0.17 2.39 6.44
N VAL A 32 1.42 2.65 6.79
CA VAL A 32 2.44 1.60 6.89
C VAL A 32 2.44 1.12 8.34
N ILE A 33 2.45 -0.19 8.53
CA ILE A 33 2.42 -0.76 9.87
C ILE A 33 3.82 -0.75 10.46
N MET A 34 3.94 -0.20 11.65
CA MET A 34 5.21 -0.06 12.35
C MET A 34 5.31 -1.04 13.51
N ASP A 35 6.54 -1.49 13.77
CA ASP A 35 6.83 -2.30 14.93
C ASP A 35 6.85 -1.39 16.18
N ARG A 36 6.09 -1.76 17.20
CA ARG A 36 6.00 -0.95 18.42
C ARG A 36 7.29 -0.87 19.20
N GLU A 37 8.08 -1.93 19.16
CA GLU A 37 9.31 -2.00 19.97
C GLU A 37 10.46 -1.25 19.33
N THR A 38 10.61 -1.36 18.01
CA THR A 38 11.74 -0.78 17.30
C THR A 38 11.42 0.54 16.62
N GLY A 39 10.12 0.82 16.38
CA GLY A 39 9.69 1.98 15.63
C GLY A 39 9.95 1.88 14.13
N ARG A 40 10.31 0.71 13.64
CA ARG A 40 10.61 0.47 12.23
C ARG A 40 9.40 -0.10 11.51
N SER A 41 9.35 0.14 10.18
CA SER A 41 8.34 -0.45 9.34
C SER A 41 8.42 -1.97 9.37
N ARG A 42 7.27 -2.63 9.40
CA ARG A 42 7.20 -4.08 9.31
C ARG A 42 7.20 -4.57 7.87
N GLY A 43 7.29 -3.66 6.91
CA GLY A 43 7.35 -4.01 5.50
C GLY A 43 5.99 -4.27 4.86
N PHE A 44 4.91 -3.85 5.49
CA PHE A 44 3.58 -3.95 4.91
C PHE A 44 2.69 -2.79 5.38
N GLY A 45 1.61 -2.58 4.65
CA GLY A 45 0.69 -1.50 4.96
C GLY A 45 -0.66 -1.67 4.30
N PHE A 46 -1.53 -0.70 4.53
CA PHE A 46 -2.89 -0.70 4.00
C PHE A 46 -3.20 0.65 3.37
N VAL A 47 -3.97 0.61 2.29
CA VAL A 47 -4.47 1.80 1.62
C VAL A 47 -5.97 1.63 1.45
N GLU A 48 -6.73 2.70 1.71
CA GLU A 48 -8.16 2.72 1.44
C GLU A 48 -8.44 3.68 0.30
N MET A 49 -9.12 3.17 -0.72
CA MET A 49 -9.58 3.98 -1.86
C MET A 49 -11.10 3.87 -1.94
N SER A 50 -11.77 5.00 -2.12
CA SER A 50 -13.23 5.02 -2.14
C SER A 50 -13.81 4.47 -3.44
N ASP A 51 -13.06 4.55 -4.53
CA ASP A 51 -13.53 4.04 -5.83
C ASP A 51 -12.93 2.66 -6.09
N ASP A 52 -13.80 1.65 -6.18
CA ASP A 52 -13.37 0.27 -6.36
C ASP A 52 -12.71 0.03 -7.71
N THR A 53 -13.16 0.73 -8.75
CA THR A 53 -12.58 0.61 -10.09
C THR A 53 -11.14 1.12 -10.10
N GLN A 54 -10.92 2.28 -9.48
CA GLN A 54 -9.58 2.85 -9.37
C GLN A 54 -8.68 1.99 -8.47
N GLY A 55 -9.25 1.49 -7.37
CA GLY A 55 -8.53 0.58 -6.48
C GLY A 55 -8.11 -0.70 -7.17
N GLN A 56 -8.99 -1.28 -7.96
CA GLN A 56 -8.67 -2.50 -8.71
C GLN A 56 -7.57 -2.24 -9.74
N LYS A 57 -7.63 -1.10 -10.41
CA LYS A 57 -6.58 -0.73 -11.36
C LYS A 57 -5.23 -0.59 -10.67
N ALA A 58 -5.22 0.04 -9.51
CA ALA A 58 -3.99 0.18 -8.73
C ALA A 58 -3.43 -1.19 -8.36
N ILE A 59 -4.27 -2.11 -7.92
CA ILE A 59 -3.85 -3.47 -7.58
C ILE A 59 -3.25 -4.16 -8.81
N ASP A 60 -3.95 -4.10 -9.94
CA ASP A 60 -3.52 -4.79 -11.16
C ASP A 60 -2.17 -4.28 -11.65
N GLU A 61 -1.92 -2.99 -11.55
CA GLU A 61 -0.68 -2.41 -12.06
C GLU A 61 0.47 -2.45 -11.04
N LEU A 62 0.16 -2.37 -9.75
CA LEU A 62 1.21 -2.31 -8.73
C LEU A 62 1.60 -3.67 -8.17
N ASN A 63 0.73 -4.68 -8.29
CA ASN A 63 1.08 -6.01 -7.81
C ASN A 63 2.25 -6.56 -8.62
N GLN A 64 3.31 -6.97 -7.93
CA GLN A 64 4.55 -7.46 -8.51
C GLN A 64 5.37 -6.37 -9.20
N ALA A 65 5.05 -5.10 -8.99
CA ALA A 65 5.86 -3.99 -9.49
C ALA A 65 7.03 -3.74 -8.54
N GLU A 66 8.13 -3.26 -9.11
CA GLU A 66 9.27 -2.88 -8.29
C GLU A 66 9.05 -1.47 -7.73
N TYR A 67 9.15 -1.32 -6.43
CA TYR A 67 9.00 -0.04 -5.76
C TYR A 67 10.07 0.07 -4.68
N ASP A 68 10.86 1.14 -4.74
CA ASP A 68 11.95 1.41 -3.81
C ASP A 68 12.90 0.22 -3.67
N GLY A 69 13.21 -0.42 -4.81
CA GLY A 69 14.17 -1.52 -4.86
C GLY A 69 13.61 -2.89 -4.49
N LYS A 70 12.32 -3.00 -4.24
CA LYS A 70 11.70 -4.28 -3.87
C LYS A 70 10.44 -4.52 -4.71
N VAL A 71 10.22 -5.77 -5.06
CA VAL A 71 8.98 -6.17 -5.74
C VAL A 71 7.88 -6.29 -4.69
N ILE A 72 6.87 -5.45 -4.80
CA ILE A 72 5.78 -5.42 -3.81
C ILE A 72 4.64 -6.34 -4.22
N ASN A 73 3.89 -6.80 -3.21
CA ASN A 73 2.67 -7.57 -3.41
C ASN A 73 1.49 -6.70 -3.04
N VAL A 74 0.51 -6.59 -3.93
CA VAL A 74 -0.66 -5.73 -3.73
C VAL A 74 -1.92 -6.56 -3.94
N ASN A 75 -2.77 -6.62 -2.93
CA ASN A 75 -3.99 -7.44 -2.97
C ASN A 75 -5.14 -6.72 -2.27
N VAL A 76 -6.36 -7.16 -2.57
CA VAL A 76 -7.52 -6.67 -1.82
C VAL A 76 -7.42 -7.16 -0.38
N ALA A 77 -7.53 -6.24 0.57
CA ALA A 77 -7.62 -6.60 1.99
C ALA A 77 -9.07 -6.97 2.28
N LYS A 78 -9.30 -8.23 2.60
CA LYS A 78 -10.65 -8.69 2.89
C LYS A 78 -11.05 -8.31 4.31
N PRO A 79 -12.25 -7.76 4.50
CA PRO A 79 -12.74 -7.52 5.86
C PRO A 79 -13.00 -8.87 6.54
N ARG A 80 -12.86 -8.88 7.84
CA ARG A 80 -13.19 -10.06 8.64
C ARG A 80 -14.61 -9.99 9.15
#